data_eab117877ffca9d6cb71a0fb957fd1c0
#
_entry.id   eab117877ffca9d6cb71a0fb957fd1c0
#
_cell.length_a   1.000
_cell.length_b   1.000
_cell.length_c   1.000
_cell.angle_alpha   90.00
_cell.angle_beta   90.00
_cell.angle_gamma   90.00
#
_symmetry.space_group_name_H-M   'P 1'
#
loop_
_entity.id
_entity.type
_entity.pdbx_description
1 polymer ?
#
loop_
_entity_poly.entity_id
_entity_poly.type
_entity_poly.pdbx_seq_one_letter_code
_entity_poly.pdbx_strand_id
1 'polypeptide(L)'
;MNFIDSLKRRGTLSRVTAASLMLALTAAFAPTAQAAGEEYFPLQSYRVGPYAAGGSGFFGGFIDYMNLINKRDGGVNGVKLTWSECETEYVVEKGVECYERLKGGLNGAPAAATNPLSVGIAYATLDRSTVDKIPLVTINHGRTDSTDGAVFPYVFPLQLNPYSEVSAIVNYIGQQSGGLNQLKGKKIVVLYHGSPYGRETIPVLDALSKKYGFELTQIEVPHPGNEQGSQWLTIHRINPDWVILRGWGVMNPVALKSAQKVGFPANHIIGNIWSNSEEDARPAGDAAKGFISITTHPSGTDFPVLQAIDQYVIKPGNGNLKDPARFGTVYYNLGVVNGILNVEALRVAQARYGNKPLTGEQVRWGFEHLNLDDARLKQLGAYGLVQPLKLSCSDHEGGGAVRFQQWDGQQWKVISGWVQADRTLLRPIIEKSANAYAREKGITPRDCSKDL
;
A
#
# COMPACT_ATOMS: atom_id res chain seq x y z
N MET A 1 -28.16 -68.19 -71.54
CA MET A 1 -27.59 -69.51 -71.57
C MET A 1 -26.86 -69.72 -70.27
N ASN A 2 -27.49 -70.47 -69.40
CA ASN A 2 -27.03 -71.48 -68.49
C ASN A 2 -25.90 -71.14 -67.47
N PHE A 3 -25.90 -71.47 -66.22
CA PHE A 3 -26.55 -72.43 -65.32
C PHE A 3 -25.93 -72.17 -63.95
N ILE A 4 -26.68 -72.06 -62.89
CA ILE A 4 -26.88 -72.99 -61.77
C ILE A 4 -25.54 -73.66 -61.27
N ASP A 5 -25.17 -73.44 -60.05
CA ASP A 5 -25.37 -74.22 -58.80
C ASP A 5 -24.33 -73.85 -57.75
N SER A 6 -24.65 -73.62 -56.63
CA SER A 6 -25.14 -74.33 -55.46
C SER A 6 -24.11 -74.51 -54.35
N LEU A 7 -24.58 -74.31 -53.17
CA LEU A 7 -24.21 -75.01 -51.93
C LEU A 7 -23.15 -74.51 -50.95
N LYS A 8 -23.70 -73.98 -49.86
CA LYS A 8 -23.36 -74.31 -48.46
C LYS A 8 -21.91 -74.31 -48.00
N ARG A 9 -21.57 -73.41 -47.10
CA ARG A 9 -21.07 -73.85 -45.78
C ARG A 9 -21.30 -72.80 -44.69
N ARG A 10 -21.85 -73.31 -43.62
CA ARG A 10 -22.06 -72.72 -42.33
C ARG A 10 -20.73 -72.37 -41.66
N GLY A 11 -20.75 -71.28 -40.81
CA GLY A 11 -19.96 -71.41 -39.61
C GLY A 11 -19.29 -70.16 -39.14
N THR A 12 -19.67 -69.80 -37.95
CA THR A 12 -18.98 -68.93 -36.95
C THR A 12 -19.12 -67.42 -37.11
N LEU A 13 -20.17 -66.86 -36.52
CA LEU A 13 -20.20 -65.50 -35.99
C LEU A 13 -19.12 -65.38 -34.91
N SER A 14 -18.09 -64.62 -35.21
CA SER A 14 -17.11 -64.21 -34.23
C SER A 14 -17.63 -63.06 -33.41
N ARG A 15 -17.69 -63.26 -32.11
CA ARG A 15 -18.05 -62.30 -31.05
C ARG A 15 -16.95 -61.26 -30.85
N VAL A 16 -16.70 -60.34 -31.78
CA VAL A 16 -15.63 -59.33 -31.67
C VAL A 16 -16.09 -57.89 -32.00
N THR A 17 -17.39 -57.63 -32.13
CA THR A 17 -17.90 -56.30 -32.52
C THR A 17 -18.68 -55.55 -31.42
N ALA A 18 -18.64 -56.01 -30.15
CA ALA A 18 -19.36 -55.36 -29.06
C ALA A 18 -18.49 -54.63 -28.02
N ALA A 19 -17.12 -54.70 -28.16
CA ALA A 19 -16.20 -54.05 -27.18
C ALA A 19 -15.61 -52.72 -27.66
N SER A 20 -15.80 -52.32 -28.92
CA SER A 20 -15.18 -51.09 -29.46
C SER A 20 -16.13 -49.85 -29.48
N LEU A 21 -17.40 -50.00 -29.08
CA LEU A 21 -18.35 -48.88 -29.05
C LEU A 21 -18.58 -48.29 -27.66
N MET A 22 -17.96 -48.82 -26.58
CA MET A 22 -18.12 -48.26 -25.21
C MET A 22 -16.95 -47.40 -24.74
N LEU A 23 -15.87 -47.22 -25.55
CA LEU A 23 -14.73 -46.38 -25.19
C LEU A 23 -14.80 -44.95 -25.80
N ALA A 24 -15.81 -44.61 -26.58
CA ALA A 24 -15.94 -43.32 -27.25
C ALA A 24 -16.88 -42.31 -26.57
N LEU A 25 -17.51 -42.66 -25.45
CA LEU A 25 -18.49 -41.79 -24.77
C LEU A 25 -18.01 -41.23 -23.42
N THR A 26 -16.76 -41.45 -23.00
CA THR A 26 -16.24 -40.86 -21.72
C THR A 26 -15.34 -39.66 -21.92
N ALA A 27 -15.20 -39.14 -23.14
CA ALA A 27 -14.30 -38.00 -23.44
C ALA A 27 -15.03 -36.62 -23.53
N ALA A 28 -16.26 -36.46 -23.08
CA ALA A 28 -17.06 -35.27 -23.34
C ALA A 28 -17.59 -34.55 -22.09
N PHE A 29 -17.02 -34.78 -20.92
CA PHE A 29 -17.26 -33.93 -19.75
C PHE A 29 -15.93 -33.53 -19.10
N ALA A 30 -15.07 -32.83 -19.86
CA ALA A 30 -14.18 -31.89 -19.22
C ALA A 30 -15.12 -30.78 -18.68
N PRO A 31 -15.14 -30.51 -17.37
CA PRO A 31 -15.86 -29.35 -16.88
C PRO A 31 -15.24 -28.15 -17.61
N THR A 32 -16.00 -27.48 -18.45
CA THR A 32 -15.64 -26.13 -18.86
C THR A 32 -15.41 -25.40 -17.57
N ALA A 33 -14.15 -25.01 -17.29
CA ALA A 33 -13.81 -24.14 -16.20
C ALA A 33 -14.62 -22.86 -16.46
N GLN A 34 -15.80 -22.77 -15.85
CA GLN A 34 -16.63 -21.58 -15.88
C GLN A 34 -15.75 -20.51 -15.28
N ALA A 35 -15.49 -19.45 -16.03
CA ALA A 35 -14.68 -18.32 -15.54
C ALA A 35 -15.22 -17.96 -14.15
N ALA A 36 -14.38 -18.09 -13.13
CA ALA A 36 -14.79 -17.96 -11.73
C ALA A 36 -14.96 -16.46 -11.42
N GLY A 37 -15.86 -15.75 -12.09
CA GLY A 37 -16.24 -14.39 -11.80
C GLY A 37 -15.10 -13.36 -11.85
N GLU A 38 -15.37 -12.16 -11.38
CA GLU A 38 -14.43 -11.05 -11.32
C GLU A 38 -14.35 -10.50 -9.90
N GLU A 39 -13.15 -10.08 -9.46
CA GLU A 39 -12.92 -9.35 -8.22
C GLU A 39 -12.65 -7.89 -8.57
N TYR A 40 -13.44 -6.96 -8.07
CA TYR A 40 -13.44 -5.57 -8.52
C TYR A 40 -12.81 -4.62 -7.51
N PHE A 41 -11.90 -3.76 -7.99
CA PHE A 41 -11.25 -2.69 -7.23
C PHE A 41 -11.67 -1.31 -7.75
N PRO A 42 -12.45 -0.52 -7.01
CA PRO A 42 -12.65 0.90 -7.28
C PRO A 42 -11.37 1.69 -6.93
N LEU A 43 -10.80 2.42 -7.90
CA LEU A 43 -9.57 3.17 -7.71
C LEU A 43 -9.85 4.68 -7.77
N GLN A 44 -9.76 5.34 -6.61
CA GLN A 44 -9.83 6.79 -6.47
C GLN A 44 -8.45 7.37 -6.75
N SER A 45 -8.07 7.38 -8.03
CA SER A 45 -6.72 7.75 -8.47
C SER A 45 -6.56 9.27 -8.62
N TYR A 46 -5.31 9.73 -8.71
CA TYR A 46 -4.97 11.08 -9.15
C TYR A 46 -3.70 11.04 -10.01
N ARG A 47 -3.88 11.43 -11.28
CA ARG A 47 -2.85 11.38 -12.31
C ARG A 47 -2.45 12.77 -12.78
N VAL A 48 -3.11 13.81 -12.27
CA VAL A 48 -2.88 15.22 -12.62
C VAL A 48 -2.73 16.08 -11.36
N GLY A 49 -2.24 17.32 -11.51
CA GLY A 49 -2.04 18.27 -10.41
C GLY A 49 -0.71 18.10 -9.66
N PRO A 50 -0.53 18.82 -8.53
CA PRO A 50 0.74 18.94 -7.81
C PRO A 50 1.20 17.62 -7.15
N TYR A 51 0.34 16.63 -7.07
CA TYR A 51 0.62 15.31 -6.47
C TYR A 51 0.68 14.17 -7.49
N ALA A 52 0.55 14.50 -8.78
CA ALA A 52 0.48 13.53 -9.87
C ALA A 52 1.67 12.57 -9.95
N ALA A 53 2.85 13.00 -9.52
CA ALA A 53 4.04 12.14 -9.50
C ALA A 53 3.82 10.91 -8.60
N GLY A 54 3.39 11.12 -7.36
CA GLY A 54 3.09 10.04 -6.43
C GLY A 54 1.92 9.17 -6.90
N GLY A 55 0.80 9.80 -7.30
CA GLY A 55 -0.39 9.09 -7.76
C GLY A 55 -0.13 8.26 -9.02
N SER A 56 0.58 8.80 -10.00
CA SER A 56 0.90 8.06 -11.24
C SER A 56 1.80 6.86 -10.97
N GLY A 57 2.81 6.99 -10.11
CA GLY A 57 3.66 5.87 -9.72
C GLY A 57 2.85 4.79 -9.00
N PHE A 58 2.16 5.15 -7.92
CA PHE A 58 1.41 4.21 -7.09
C PHE A 58 0.33 3.46 -7.86
N PHE A 59 -0.60 4.17 -8.50
CA PHE A 59 -1.69 3.51 -9.23
C PHE A 59 -1.16 2.76 -10.47
N GLY A 60 -0.05 3.22 -11.08
CA GLY A 60 0.64 2.49 -12.13
C GLY A 60 1.13 1.13 -11.64
N GLY A 61 1.88 1.10 -10.55
CA GLY A 61 2.38 -0.15 -9.96
C GLY A 61 1.28 -1.08 -9.47
N PHE A 62 0.21 -0.54 -8.87
CA PHE A 62 -0.93 -1.34 -8.42
C PHE A 62 -1.66 -2.01 -9.58
N ILE A 63 -1.97 -1.27 -10.64
CA ILE A 63 -2.63 -1.81 -11.83
C ILE A 63 -1.72 -2.82 -12.54
N ASP A 64 -0.42 -2.53 -12.66
CA ASP A 64 0.52 -3.43 -13.32
C ASP A 64 0.67 -4.75 -12.54
N TYR A 65 0.60 -4.72 -11.21
CA TYR A 65 0.57 -5.94 -10.41
C TYR A 65 -0.73 -6.75 -10.63
N MET A 66 -1.90 -6.09 -10.66
CA MET A 66 -3.16 -6.78 -10.98
C MET A 66 -3.13 -7.37 -12.39
N ASN A 67 -2.55 -6.66 -13.35
CA ASN A 67 -2.30 -7.18 -14.71
C ASN A 67 -1.37 -8.39 -14.70
N LEU A 68 -0.29 -8.38 -13.91
CA LEU A 68 0.59 -9.53 -13.76
C LEU A 68 -0.19 -10.76 -13.28
N ILE A 69 -0.98 -10.63 -12.22
CA ILE A 69 -1.79 -11.73 -11.68
C ILE A 69 -2.78 -12.25 -12.73
N ASN A 70 -3.42 -11.37 -13.48
CA ASN A 70 -4.34 -11.77 -14.56
C ASN A 70 -3.62 -12.46 -15.72
N LYS A 71 -2.47 -11.93 -16.17
CA LYS A 71 -1.76 -12.42 -17.35
C LYS A 71 -0.96 -13.69 -17.09
N ARG A 72 -0.26 -13.74 -15.95
CA ARG A 72 0.60 -14.87 -15.58
C ARG A 72 -0.20 -16.00 -14.93
N ASP A 73 -1.09 -15.67 -14.00
CA ASP A 73 -1.74 -16.64 -13.11
C ASP A 73 -3.20 -16.93 -13.49
N GLY A 74 -3.77 -16.19 -14.45
CA GLY A 74 -5.19 -16.30 -14.81
C GLY A 74 -6.15 -15.72 -13.78
N GLY A 75 -5.66 -14.83 -12.91
CA GLY A 75 -6.38 -14.26 -11.78
C GLY A 75 -6.01 -14.90 -10.43
N VAL A 76 -6.71 -14.53 -9.38
CA VAL A 76 -6.53 -15.10 -8.03
C VAL A 76 -7.35 -16.39 -7.93
N ASN A 77 -6.68 -17.53 -8.02
CA ASN A 77 -7.33 -18.85 -8.07
C ASN A 77 -8.45 -18.94 -9.14
N GLY A 78 -8.20 -18.36 -10.33
CA GLY A 78 -9.15 -18.33 -11.45
C GLY A 78 -10.12 -17.14 -11.44
N VAL A 79 -10.20 -16.35 -10.38
CA VAL A 79 -11.02 -15.12 -10.31
C VAL A 79 -10.19 -13.94 -10.85
N LYS A 80 -10.65 -13.32 -11.95
CA LYS A 80 -9.94 -12.20 -12.58
C LYS A 80 -10.06 -10.94 -11.74
N LEU A 81 -8.99 -10.14 -11.72
CA LEU A 81 -8.98 -8.82 -11.10
C LEU A 81 -9.43 -7.77 -12.13
N THR A 82 -10.41 -6.97 -11.76
CA THR A 82 -10.91 -5.85 -12.55
C THR A 82 -10.91 -4.56 -11.74
N TRP A 83 -10.88 -3.41 -12.42
CA TRP A 83 -10.85 -2.11 -11.75
C TRP A 83 -11.49 -1.03 -12.61
N SER A 84 -11.87 0.06 -11.96
CA SER A 84 -12.23 1.32 -12.60
C SER A 84 -11.47 2.46 -11.93
N GLU A 85 -10.78 3.29 -12.71
CA GLU A 85 -10.16 4.50 -12.20
C GLU A 85 -11.14 5.67 -12.24
N CYS A 86 -11.10 6.48 -11.19
CA CYS A 86 -11.81 7.74 -11.10
C CYS A 86 -10.82 8.82 -10.65
N GLU A 87 -10.58 9.81 -11.53
CA GLU A 87 -9.62 10.90 -11.27
C GLU A 87 -10.16 11.86 -10.21
N THR A 88 -9.42 11.99 -9.10
CA THR A 88 -9.79 12.84 -7.97
C THR A 88 -9.04 14.16 -7.93
N GLU A 89 -7.96 14.31 -8.68
CA GLU A 89 -7.04 15.45 -8.61
C GLU A 89 -6.53 15.73 -7.18
N TYR A 90 -6.60 14.73 -6.30
CA TYR A 90 -6.34 14.83 -4.85
C TYR A 90 -7.35 15.74 -4.11
N VAL A 91 -8.52 16.01 -4.69
CA VAL A 91 -9.59 16.84 -4.12
C VAL A 91 -10.57 15.95 -3.37
N VAL A 92 -10.89 16.33 -2.12
CA VAL A 92 -11.71 15.50 -1.21
C VAL A 92 -13.11 15.26 -1.77
N GLU A 93 -13.78 16.32 -2.26
CA GLU A 93 -15.12 16.26 -2.81
C GLU A 93 -15.21 15.32 -4.02
N LYS A 94 -14.21 15.40 -4.93
CA LYS A 94 -14.09 14.47 -6.07
C LYS A 94 -13.84 13.04 -5.59
N GLY A 95 -13.03 12.87 -4.55
CA GLY A 95 -12.79 11.56 -3.95
C GLY A 95 -14.05 10.91 -3.37
N VAL A 96 -14.89 11.69 -2.70
CA VAL A 96 -16.20 11.23 -2.20
C VAL A 96 -17.13 10.89 -3.37
N GLU A 97 -17.21 11.73 -4.41
CA GLU A 97 -17.99 11.43 -5.61
C GLU A 97 -17.54 10.14 -6.28
N CYS A 98 -16.22 9.96 -6.46
CA CYS A 98 -15.64 8.74 -7.01
C CYS A 98 -16.01 7.50 -6.18
N TYR A 99 -15.95 7.61 -4.86
CA TYR A 99 -16.36 6.54 -3.96
C TYR A 99 -17.81 6.15 -4.17
N GLU A 100 -18.74 7.11 -4.11
CA GLU A 100 -20.17 6.86 -4.27
C GLU A 100 -20.51 6.25 -5.65
N ARG A 101 -19.83 6.70 -6.69
CA ARG A 101 -20.04 6.20 -8.05
C ARG A 101 -19.55 4.77 -8.26
N LEU A 102 -18.44 4.39 -7.61
CA LEU A 102 -17.75 3.12 -7.86
C LEU A 102 -18.07 2.02 -6.82
N LYS A 103 -18.55 2.39 -5.62
CA LYS A 103 -18.78 1.43 -4.52
C LYS A 103 -19.80 0.33 -4.83
N GLY A 104 -20.70 0.57 -5.77
CA GLY A 104 -21.73 -0.40 -6.19
C GLY A 104 -21.20 -1.62 -6.94
N GLY A 105 -19.90 -1.65 -7.26
CA GLY A 105 -19.30 -2.76 -7.99
C GLY A 105 -19.30 -2.56 -9.51
N LEU A 106 -18.84 -3.58 -10.23
CA LEU A 106 -18.76 -3.63 -11.68
C LEU A 106 -19.22 -5.00 -12.19
N ASN A 107 -20.09 -5.04 -13.20
CA ASN A 107 -20.56 -6.28 -13.84
C ASN A 107 -21.11 -7.32 -12.84
N GLY A 108 -21.68 -6.88 -11.71
CA GLY A 108 -22.18 -7.75 -10.65
C GLY A 108 -21.13 -8.22 -9.65
N ALA A 109 -19.84 -7.88 -9.85
CA ALA A 109 -18.81 -8.07 -8.85
C ALA A 109 -18.87 -6.95 -7.81
N PRO A 110 -18.95 -7.24 -6.49
CA PRO A 110 -18.91 -6.21 -5.46
C PRO A 110 -17.51 -5.56 -5.35
N ALA A 111 -17.44 -4.38 -4.76
CA ALA A 111 -16.15 -3.75 -4.46
C ALA A 111 -15.39 -4.57 -3.39
N ALA A 112 -14.19 -5.04 -3.72
CA ALA A 112 -13.33 -5.81 -2.82
C ALA A 112 -12.71 -4.94 -1.74
N ALA A 113 -12.08 -3.84 -2.15
CA ALA A 113 -11.48 -2.84 -1.27
C ALA A 113 -11.31 -1.52 -2.03
N THR A 114 -11.35 -0.41 -1.32
CA THR A 114 -10.98 0.91 -1.85
C THR A 114 -9.61 1.32 -1.34
N ASN A 115 -8.81 1.95 -2.21
CA ASN A 115 -7.41 2.29 -1.93
C ASN A 115 -7.13 3.76 -2.25
N PRO A 116 -7.75 4.74 -1.57
CA PRO A 116 -7.46 6.15 -1.81
C PRO A 116 -6.08 6.50 -1.25
N LEU A 117 -5.18 7.00 -2.09
CA LEU A 117 -3.88 7.47 -1.65
C LEU A 117 -3.97 8.94 -1.17
N SER A 118 -4.92 9.22 -0.29
CA SER A 118 -5.22 10.56 0.23
C SER A 118 -5.86 10.48 1.61
N VAL A 119 -5.23 11.10 2.61
CA VAL A 119 -5.76 11.15 3.98
C VAL A 119 -7.09 11.89 4.04
N GLY A 120 -7.23 12.99 3.28
CA GLY A 120 -8.49 13.74 3.25
C GLY A 120 -9.66 12.93 2.69
N ILE A 121 -9.44 12.19 1.60
CA ILE A 121 -10.44 11.30 1.01
C ILE A 121 -10.73 10.12 1.95
N ALA A 122 -9.68 9.52 2.54
CA ALA A 122 -9.84 8.43 3.50
C ALA A 122 -10.72 8.85 4.70
N TYR A 123 -10.50 10.04 5.26
CA TYR A 123 -11.32 10.55 6.36
C TYR A 123 -12.77 10.80 5.94
N ALA A 124 -12.98 11.37 4.76
CA ALA A 124 -14.31 11.67 4.24
C ALA A 124 -15.14 10.41 3.87
N THR A 125 -14.46 9.29 3.58
CA THR A 125 -15.11 8.03 3.20
C THR A 125 -15.08 6.95 4.29
N LEU A 126 -14.44 7.20 5.43
CA LEU A 126 -14.24 6.24 6.51
C LEU A 126 -15.56 5.65 7.06
N ASP A 127 -16.50 6.53 7.46
CA ASP A 127 -17.80 6.10 8.01
C ASP A 127 -18.62 5.39 6.92
N ARG A 128 -18.53 5.87 5.66
CA ARG A 128 -19.24 5.27 4.51
C ARG A 128 -18.73 3.87 4.21
N SER A 129 -17.41 3.68 4.14
CA SER A 129 -16.80 2.36 3.85
C SER A 129 -17.17 1.32 4.94
N THR A 130 -17.29 1.76 6.19
CA THR A 130 -17.74 0.92 7.30
C THR A 130 -19.22 0.51 7.13
N VAL A 131 -20.11 1.44 6.78
CA VAL A 131 -21.53 1.15 6.53
C VAL A 131 -21.71 0.25 5.30
N ASP A 132 -20.98 0.54 4.22
CA ASP A 132 -21.01 -0.22 2.97
C ASP A 132 -20.25 -1.57 3.08
N LYS A 133 -19.54 -1.81 4.20
CA LYS A 133 -18.70 -2.99 4.45
C LYS A 133 -17.62 -3.20 3.39
N ILE A 134 -17.00 -2.12 2.92
CA ILE A 134 -15.91 -2.15 1.95
C ILE A 134 -14.60 -1.78 2.67
N PRO A 135 -13.58 -2.66 2.70
CA PRO A 135 -12.28 -2.32 3.26
C PRO A 135 -11.68 -1.05 2.65
N LEU A 136 -11.29 -0.11 3.50
CA LEU A 136 -10.59 1.12 3.18
C LEU A 136 -9.11 0.92 3.50
N VAL A 137 -8.30 0.70 2.47
CA VAL A 137 -6.86 0.46 2.60
C VAL A 137 -6.10 1.77 2.47
N THR A 138 -5.34 2.10 3.51
CA THR A 138 -4.55 3.34 3.59
C THR A 138 -3.10 2.99 3.88
N ILE A 139 -2.43 2.35 2.89
CA ILE A 139 -1.04 1.91 3.06
C ILE A 139 -0.12 3.09 3.41
N ASN A 140 0.63 2.98 4.49
CA ASN A 140 1.59 3.97 5.01
C ASN A 140 0.98 5.36 5.32
N HIS A 141 -0.33 5.48 5.46
CA HIS A 141 -0.98 6.76 5.78
C HIS A 141 -2.35 6.53 6.42
N GLY A 142 -3.06 7.63 6.68
CA GLY A 142 -4.39 7.61 7.22
C GLY A 142 -4.42 7.71 8.74
N ARG A 143 -5.60 7.60 9.26
CA ARG A 143 -5.89 7.77 10.67
C ARG A 143 -5.18 6.71 11.52
N THR A 144 -4.25 7.12 12.39
CA THR A 144 -3.43 6.18 13.16
C THR A 144 -4.24 5.27 14.10
N ASP A 145 -5.29 5.81 14.74
CA ASP A 145 -6.14 5.03 15.64
C ASP A 145 -6.99 3.96 14.93
N SER A 146 -7.08 4.01 13.59
CA SER A 146 -7.66 2.92 12.79
C SER A 146 -6.81 1.65 12.76
N THR A 147 -5.59 1.68 13.32
CA THR A 147 -4.83 0.48 13.65
C THR A 147 -5.61 -0.45 14.58
N ASP A 148 -6.49 0.09 15.43
CA ASP A 148 -7.38 -0.69 16.30
C ASP A 148 -8.64 -1.14 15.53
N GLY A 149 -8.59 -2.31 14.92
CA GLY A 149 -9.69 -2.87 14.15
C GLY A 149 -10.90 -3.28 14.99
N ALA A 150 -10.79 -3.33 16.34
CA ALA A 150 -11.96 -3.49 17.19
C ALA A 150 -12.95 -2.32 17.02
N VAL A 151 -12.44 -1.12 16.83
CA VAL A 151 -13.22 0.11 16.60
C VAL A 151 -13.38 0.41 15.10
N PHE A 152 -12.34 0.15 14.30
CA PHE A 152 -12.30 0.46 12.86
C PHE A 152 -12.23 -0.81 12.00
N PRO A 153 -13.29 -1.64 11.97
CA PRO A 153 -13.22 -2.97 11.36
C PRO A 153 -12.92 -2.97 9.85
N TYR A 154 -13.15 -1.87 9.17
CA TYR A 154 -12.97 -1.75 7.72
C TYR A 154 -11.86 -0.79 7.31
N VAL A 155 -10.98 -0.35 8.21
CA VAL A 155 -9.89 0.58 7.88
C VAL A 155 -8.53 -0.06 8.17
N PHE A 156 -7.66 -0.10 7.16
CA PHE A 156 -6.40 -0.83 7.19
C PHE A 156 -5.21 0.07 6.85
N PRO A 157 -4.56 0.72 7.85
CA PRO A 157 -3.33 1.49 7.66
C PRO A 157 -2.12 0.54 7.57
N LEU A 158 -2.05 -0.21 6.47
CA LEU A 158 -1.10 -1.30 6.28
C LEU A 158 0.35 -0.84 6.36
N GLN A 159 1.22 -1.67 6.92
CA GLN A 159 2.69 -1.57 7.04
C GLN A 159 3.19 -0.53 8.02
N LEU A 160 2.70 0.71 7.95
CA LEU A 160 3.22 1.82 8.74
C LEU A 160 2.14 2.87 8.97
N ASN A 161 1.79 3.12 10.21
CA ASN A 161 0.94 4.26 10.54
C ASN A 161 1.78 5.52 10.86
N PRO A 162 1.19 6.74 10.83
CA PRO A 162 1.91 7.97 11.09
C PRO A 162 2.62 8.05 12.45
N TYR A 163 2.10 7.41 13.50
CA TYR A 163 2.74 7.41 14.81
C TYR A 163 3.96 6.49 14.85
N SER A 164 3.87 5.31 14.25
CA SER A 164 5.00 4.41 14.08
C SER A 164 6.11 5.06 13.27
N GLU A 165 5.75 5.80 12.20
CA GLU A 165 6.66 6.55 11.36
C GLU A 165 7.54 7.51 12.16
N VAL A 166 6.92 8.46 12.88
CA VAL A 166 7.70 9.48 13.60
C VAL A 166 8.37 8.94 14.85
N SER A 167 7.83 7.89 15.47
CA SER A 167 8.51 7.18 16.56
C SER A 167 9.81 6.55 16.09
N ALA A 168 9.80 5.90 14.92
CA ALA A 168 11.03 5.34 14.33
C ALA A 168 12.03 6.45 13.93
N ILE A 169 11.55 7.59 13.41
CA ILE A 169 12.41 8.74 13.11
C ILE A 169 13.08 9.28 14.38
N VAL A 170 12.33 9.47 15.47
CA VAL A 170 12.91 9.92 16.74
C VAL A 170 13.89 8.90 17.32
N ASN A 171 13.60 7.59 17.18
CA ASN A 171 14.52 6.53 17.59
C ASN A 171 15.84 6.61 16.78
N TYR A 172 15.77 6.86 15.48
CA TYR A 172 16.95 7.03 14.64
C TYR A 172 17.75 8.29 15.04
N ILE A 173 17.09 9.42 15.25
CA ILE A 173 17.75 10.65 15.75
C ILE A 173 18.45 10.37 17.08
N GLY A 174 17.80 9.61 17.97
CA GLY A 174 18.43 9.16 19.22
C GLY A 174 19.70 8.33 18.97
N GLN A 175 19.65 7.36 18.05
CA GLN A 175 20.83 6.56 17.68
C GLN A 175 21.97 7.44 17.16
N GLN A 176 21.67 8.41 16.30
CA GLN A 176 22.68 9.36 15.78
C GLN A 176 23.22 10.29 16.86
N SER A 177 22.50 10.49 17.95
CA SER A 177 22.88 11.34 19.09
C SER A 177 23.62 10.56 20.21
N GLY A 178 23.81 9.23 20.07
CA GLY A 178 24.42 8.39 21.08
C GLY A 178 23.44 7.81 22.09
N GLY A 179 22.16 7.83 21.80
CA GLY A 179 21.05 7.23 22.57
C GLY A 179 19.89 8.19 22.79
N LEU A 180 18.71 7.65 23.06
CA LEU A 180 17.48 8.44 23.28
C LEU A 180 17.61 9.42 24.47
N ASN A 181 18.41 9.09 25.48
CA ASN A 181 18.67 9.99 26.61
C ASN A 181 19.48 11.24 26.24
N GLN A 182 20.18 11.20 25.10
CA GLN A 182 20.96 12.34 24.56
C GLN A 182 20.09 13.31 23.76
N LEU A 183 18.80 13.03 23.63
CA LEU A 183 17.86 13.94 22.97
C LEU A 183 17.46 15.12 23.89
N LYS A 184 17.70 15.02 25.19
CA LYS A 184 17.37 16.11 26.14
C LYS A 184 18.05 17.43 25.73
N GLY A 185 17.22 18.45 25.50
CA GLY A 185 17.69 19.79 25.07
C GLY A 185 18.05 19.91 23.60
N LYS A 186 17.97 18.84 22.79
CA LYS A 186 18.08 18.91 21.34
C LYS A 186 16.89 19.67 20.76
N LYS A 187 17.13 20.46 19.72
CA LYS A 187 16.08 21.20 19.01
C LYS A 187 15.66 20.41 17.75
N ILE A 188 14.40 20.02 17.71
CA ILE A 188 13.84 19.34 16.55
C ILE A 188 12.69 20.18 16.00
N VAL A 189 12.73 20.47 14.71
CA VAL A 189 11.63 21.12 13.99
C VAL A 189 10.86 20.05 13.21
N VAL A 190 9.53 20.05 13.31
CA VAL A 190 8.69 19.36 12.33
C VAL A 190 8.14 20.38 11.35
N LEU A 191 8.54 20.27 10.08
CA LEU A 191 8.03 21.06 8.96
C LEU A 191 6.97 20.23 8.26
N TYR A 192 5.69 20.58 8.43
CA TYR A 192 4.59 19.73 8.00
C TYR A 192 3.64 20.39 7.00
N HIS A 193 3.09 19.56 6.13
CA HIS A 193 2.08 19.93 5.14
C HIS A 193 0.78 20.39 5.81
N GLY A 194 0.25 21.55 5.44
CA GLY A 194 -0.93 22.18 6.00
C GLY A 194 -2.25 21.47 5.64
N SER A 195 -2.38 20.23 6.04
CA SER A 195 -3.55 19.37 5.77
C SER A 195 -3.76 18.38 6.92
N PRO A 196 -4.86 17.60 6.92
CA PRO A 196 -5.05 16.53 7.89
C PRO A 196 -3.87 15.57 7.93
N TYR A 197 -3.32 15.20 6.76
CA TYR A 197 -2.13 14.37 6.63
C TYR A 197 -0.93 14.92 7.41
N GLY A 198 -0.59 16.20 7.24
CA GLY A 198 0.59 16.77 7.90
C GLY A 198 0.43 16.84 9.42
N ARG A 199 -0.78 17.07 9.91
CA ARG A 199 -1.08 17.24 11.33
C ARG A 199 -1.18 15.93 12.12
N GLU A 200 -1.33 14.78 11.47
CA GLU A 200 -1.52 13.49 12.15
C GLU A 200 -0.41 13.13 13.13
N THR A 201 0.84 13.51 12.86
CA THR A 201 1.99 13.14 13.68
C THR A 201 2.24 14.05 14.88
N ILE A 202 1.56 15.19 14.97
CA ILE A 202 1.79 16.19 16.03
C ILE A 202 1.55 15.62 17.43
N PRO A 203 0.42 14.92 17.72
CA PRO A 203 0.17 14.42 19.08
C PRO A 203 1.24 13.45 19.61
N VAL A 204 1.77 12.60 18.74
CA VAL A 204 2.82 11.65 19.15
C VAL A 204 4.19 12.32 19.24
N LEU A 205 4.50 13.30 18.39
CA LEU A 205 5.73 14.10 18.51
C LEU A 205 5.75 14.88 19.83
N ASP A 206 4.62 15.45 20.25
CA ASP A 206 4.47 16.10 21.56
C ASP A 206 4.70 15.10 22.73
N ALA A 207 4.17 13.88 22.62
CA ALA A 207 4.39 12.82 23.61
C ALA A 207 5.87 12.39 23.68
N LEU A 208 6.51 12.21 22.52
CA LEU A 208 7.93 11.85 22.43
C LEU A 208 8.85 12.97 22.93
N SER A 209 8.54 14.23 22.61
CA SER A 209 9.25 15.41 23.11
C SER A 209 9.22 15.46 24.65
N LYS A 210 8.05 15.28 25.25
CA LYS A 210 7.90 15.21 26.71
C LYS A 210 8.66 14.02 27.33
N LYS A 211 8.61 12.85 26.67
CA LYS A 211 9.29 11.62 27.16
C LYS A 211 10.80 11.76 27.13
N TYR A 212 11.37 12.29 26.06
CA TYR A 212 12.83 12.34 25.86
C TYR A 212 13.46 13.71 26.10
N GLY A 213 12.66 14.74 26.35
CA GLY A 213 13.11 16.08 26.74
C GLY A 213 13.71 16.91 25.62
N PHE A 214 13.42 16.63 24.35
CA PHE A 214 13.83 17.49 23.24
C PHE A 214 12.85 18.65 23.06
N GLU A 215 13.35 19.78 22.55
CA GLU A 215 12.55 20.95 22.21
C GLU A 215 11.92 20.75 20.83
N LEU A 216 10.59 20.67 20.76
CA LEU A 216 9.86 20.52 19.51
C LEU A 216 9.28 21.83 19.03
N THR A 217 9.63 22.26 17.81
CA THR A 217 8.96 23.37 17.12
C THR A 217 8.16 22.84 15.93
N GLN A 218 6.91 23.24 15.84
CA GLN A 218 5.99 22.83 14.79
C GLN A 218 5.81 23.98 13.79
N ILE A 219 6.11 23.75 12.51
CA ILE A 219 6.01 24.77 11.44
C ILE A 219 5.14 24.24 10.32
N GLU A 220 4.01 24.90 10.08
CA GLU A 220 3.10 24.56 8.99
C GLU A 220 3.55 25.19 7.67
N VAL A 221 3.45 24.43 6.59
CA VAL A 221 3.55 24.91 5.22
C VAL A 221 2.18 24.79 4.57
N PRO A 222 1.54 25.89 4.16
CA PRO A 222 0.27 25.85 3.44
C PRO A 222 0.40 24.98 2.18
N HIS A 223 -0.55 24.04 1.97
CA HIS A 223 -0.51 23.20 0.78
C HIS A 223 -0.84 24.01 -0.49
N PRO A 224 -0.26 23.64 -1.65
CA PRO A 224 0.56 22.47 -1.92
C PRO A 224 2.04 22.58 -1.53
N GLY A 225 2.47 23.70 -0.95
CA GLY A 225 3.84 23.85 -0.44
C GLY A 225 4.83 24.47 -1.43
N ASN A 226 4.35 25.25 -2.39
CA ASN A 226 5.19 25.94 -3.38
C ASN A 226 6.00 27.11 -2.77
N GLU A 227 5.53 27.70 -1.65
CA GLU A 227 6.14 28.85 -1.00
C GLU A 227 6.54 28.49 0.43
N GLN A 228 7.85 28.47 0.71
CA GLN A 228 8.41 28.05 2.01
C GLN A 228 9.50 28.98 2.55
N GLY A 229 9.72 30.12 1.92
CA GLY A 229 10.79 31.03 2.29
C GLY A 229 10.73 31.50 3.74
N SER A 230 9.57 31.88 4.24
CA SER A 230 9.38 32.35 5.63
C SER A 230 9.59 31.23 6.66
N GLN A 231 9.18 30.02 6.35
CA GLN A 231 9.36 28.85 7.21
C GLN A 231 10.87 28.54 7.35
N TRP A 232 11.60 28.50 6.25
CA TRP A 232 13.04 28.19 6.26
C TRP A 232 13.89 29.33 6.88
N LEU A 233 13.50 30.60 6.75
CA LEU A 233 14.10 31.70 7.51
C LEU A 233 13.85 31.55 9.02
N THR A 234 12.70 31.03 9.41
CA THR A 234 12.39 30.73 10.82
C THR A 234 13.22 29.53 11.32
N ILE A 235 13.34 28.47 10.54
CA ILE A 235 14.20 27.31 10.84
C ILE A 235 15.67 27.76 11.00
N HIS A 236 16.15 28.61 10.10
CA HIS A 236 17.52 29.14 10.19
C HIS A 236 17.76 29.90 11.52
N ARG A 237 16.79 30.72 11.97
CA ARG A 237 16.89 31.45 13.25
C ARG A 237 16.81 30.53 14.47
N ILE A 238 16.02 29.46 14.44
CA ILE A 238 15.92 28.45 15.49
C ILE A 238 17.24 27.65 15.58
N ASN A 239 17.89 27.44 14.45
CA ASN A 239 19.09 26.61 14.31
C ASN A 239 18.91 25.23 14.96
N PRO A 240 17.96 24.40 14.46
CA PRO A 240 17.65 23.12 15.07
C PRO A 240 18.76 22.08 14.77
N ASP A 241 18.86 21.06 15.62
CA ASP A 241 19.73 19.91 15.38
C ASP A 241 19.18 19.06 14.22
N TRP A 242 17.84 18.94 14.09
CA TRP A 242 17.19 18.16 13.06
C TRP A 242 15.90 18.81 12.58
N VAL A 243 15.59 18.60 11.31
CA VAL A 243 14.28 18.90 10.72
C VAL A 243 13.61 17.59 10.29
N ILE A 244 12.40 17.32 10.79
CA ILE A 244 11.53 16.25 10.29
C ILE A 244 10.66 16.87 9.20
N LEU A 245 10.86 16.45 7.95
CA LEU A 245 10.06 16.90 6.81
C LEU A 245 8.85 15.99 6.62
N ARG A 246 7.69 16.43 7.11
CA ARG A 246 6.40 15.80 6.88
C ARG A 246 5.74 16.40 5.64
N GLY A 247 6.39 16.22 4.49
CA GLY A 247 6.01 16.77 3.20
C GLY A 247 5.28 15.79 2.29
N TRP A 248 4.71 16.31 1.21
CA TRP A 248 4.09 15.55 0.14
C TRP A 248 4.17 16.30 -1.19
N GLY A 249 4.47 15.59 -2.27
CA GLY A 249 4.50 16.12 -3.64
C GLY A 249 5.46 17.29 -3.80
N VAL A 250 5.01 18.38 -4.42
CA VAL A 250 5.85 19.55 -4.72
C VAL A 250 6.49 20.22 -3.49
N MET A 251 5.91 20.02 -2.31
CA MET A 251 6.47 20.53 -1.06
C MET A 251 7.89 20.01 -0.82
N ASN A 252 8.20 18.76 -1.16
CA ASN A 252 9.47 18.10 -0.87
C ASN A 252 10.65 18.74 -1.59
N PRO A 253 10.70 18.84 -2.94
CA PRO A 253 11.82 19.50 -3.62
C PRO A 253 11.92 20.99 -3.29
N VAL A 254 10.80 21.67 -3.02
CA VAL A 254 10.82 23.09 -2.60
C VAL A 254 11.42 23.24 -1.21
N ALA A 255 11.13 22.32 -0.27
CA ALA A 255 11.75 22.32 1.05
C ALA A 255 13.27 22.19 0.97
N LEU A 256 13.77 21.23 0.19
CA LEU A 256 15.20 21.01 0.04
C LEU A 256 15.92 22.22 -0.58
N LYS A 257 15.35 22.80 -1.65
CA LYS A 257 15.91 24.03 -2.27
C LYS A 257 15.89 25.22 -1.29
N SER A 258 14.85 25.33 -0.49
CA SER A 258 14.73 26.42 0.50
C SER A 258 15.69 26.24 1.67
N ALA A 259 15.92 24.99 2.10
CA ALA A 259 16.96 24.65 3.09
C ALA A 259 18.35 25.05 2.60
N GLN A 260 18.69 24.69 1.37
CA GLN A 260 19.98 25.06 0.77
C GLN A 260 20.18 26.58 0.72
N LYS A 261 19.15 27.36 0.34
CA LYS A 261 19.22 28.82 0.28
C LYS A 261 19.54 29.46 1.62
N VAL A 262 19.11 28.88 2.73
CA VAL A 262 19.40 29.39 4.09
C VAL A 262 20.60 28.70 4.73
N GLY A 263 21.32 27.83 3.99
CA GLY A 263 22.50 27.13 4.47
C GLY A 263 22.22 26.00 5.46
N PHE A 264 21.00 25.48 5.52
CA PHE A 264 20.68 24.33 6.37
C PHE A 264 21.08 23.00 5.69
N PRO A 265 21.85 22.12 6.35
CA PRO A 265 22.42 20.94 5.72
C PRO A 265 21.36 19.86 5.47
N ALA A 266 21.35 19.33 4.23
CA ALA A 266 20.37 18.32 3.83
C ALA A 266 20.45 17.01 4.65
N ASN A 267 21.64 16.64 5.14
CA ASN A 267 21.85 15.45 5.98
C ASN A 267 21.34 15.61 7.43
N HIS A 268 20.80 16.75 7.80
CA HIS A 268 20.06 16.99 9.04
C HIS A 268 18.54 17.15 8.78
N ILE A 269 18.09 16.84 7.58
CA ILE A 269 16.67 16.75 7.23
C ILE A 269 16.29 15.27 7.07
N ILE A 270 15.29 14.83 7.83
CA ILE A 270 14.74 13.48 7.69
C ILE A 270 13.34 13.58 7.12
N GLY A 271 13.18 13.09 5.90
CA GLY A 271 11.90 12.98 5.23
C GLY A 271 11.09 11.78 5.72
N ASN A 272 9.80 11.92 5.65
CA ASN A 272 8.86 10.84 5.94
C ASN A 272 8.73 9.86 4.74
N ILE A 273 7.84 8.89 4.85
CA ILE A 273 7.58 7.88 3.81
C ILE A 273 7.10 8.48 2.47
N TRP A 274 6.61 9.73 2.48
CA TRP A 274 6.09 10.44 1.30
C TRP A 274 7.06 11.52 0.77
N SER A 275 8.32 11.46 1.19
CA SER A 275 9.44 12.26 0.68
C SER A 275 10.64 11.40 0.35
N ASN A 276 10.40 10.15 -0.01
CA ASN A 276 11.43 9.12 -0.14
C ASN A 276 11.65 8.64 -1.58
N SER A 277 11.01 9.28 -2.56
CA SER A 277 11.09 8.85 -3.95
C SER A 277 12.10 9.68 -4.76
N GLU A 278 12.49 9.11 -5.89
CA GLU A 278 13.28 9.79 -6.91
C GLU A 278 12.58 11.04 -7.44
N GLU A 279 11.24 11.00 -7.51
CA GLU A 279 10.39 12.12 -7.92
C GLU A 279 10.39 13.28 -6.92
N ASP A 280 10.78 13.03 -5.67
CA ASP A 280 10.99 14.08 -4.63
C ASP A 280 12.39 14.66 -4.67
N ALA A 281 13.40 13.81 -4.85
CA ALA A 281 14.80 14.21 -4.75
C ALA A 281 15.37 14.82 -6.05
N ARG A 282 15.11 14.20 -7.21
CA ARG A 282 15.65 14.66 -8.51
C ARG A 282 15.31 16.11 -8.85
N PRO A 283 14.05 16.59 -8.66
CA PRO A 283 13.74 18.00 -8.95
C PRO A 283 14.43 19.01 -8.04
N ALA A 284 14.93 18.57 -6.88
CA ALA A 284 15.71 19.44 -6.00
C ALA A 284 17.18 19.60 -6.44
N GLY A 285 17.68 18.70 -7.31
CA GLY A 285 19.05 18.75 -7.79
C GLY A 285 20.08 18.60 -6.65
N ASP A 286 21.13 19.43 -6.66
CA ASP A 286 22.19 19.39 -5.64
C ASP A 286 21.67 19.65 -4.22
N ALA A 287 20.55 20.34 -4.06
CA ALA A 287 19.94 20.59 -2.75
C ALA A 287 19.47 19.31 -2.05
N ALA A 288 19.23 18.22 -2.80
CA ALA A 288 18.85 16.95 -2.23
C ALA A 288 20.03 16.09 -1.79
N LYS A 289 21.26 16.38 -2.22
CA LYS A 289 22.41 15.53 -1.88
C LYS A 289 22.66 15.50 -0.38
N GLY A 290 22.63 14.30 0.18
CA GLY A 290 22.73 14.05 1.62
C GLY A 290 21.38 13.96 2.34
N PHE A 291 20.28 14.33 1.71
CA PHE A 291 18.91 14.22 2.29
C PHE A 291 18.63 12.78 2.74
N ILE A 292 18.13 12.64 3.95
CA ILE A 292 17.75 11.35 4.55
C ILE A 292 16.23 11.21 4.49
N SER A 293 15.77 10.03 4.18
CA SER A 293 14.33 9.70 4.30
C SER A 293 14.13 8.27 4.78
N ILE A 294 12.93 7.98 5.25
CA ILE A 294 12.56 6.61 5.63
C ILE A 294 12.01 5.84 4.43
N THR A 295 12.10 4.51 4.50
CA THR A 295 11.45 3.62 3.54
C THR A 295 10.98 2.33 4.19
N THR A 296 9.84 1.80 3.73
CA THR A 296 9.35 0.44 4.05
C THR A 296 9.64 -0.54 2.90
N HIS A 297 10.02 -0.02 1.74
CA HIS A 297 10.29 -0.75 0.50
C HIS A 297 11.34 0.01 -0.33
N PRO A 298 12.34 -0.66 -0.92
CA PRO A 298 13.35 0.02 -1.72
C PRO A 298 12.87 0.32 -3.15
N SER A 299 13.56 1.24 -3.82
CA SER A 299 13.51 1.36 -5.28
C SER A 299 14.30 0.23 -5.95
N GLY A 300 14.21 0.16 -7.28
CA GLY A 300 14.92 -0.80 -8.12
C GLY A 300 14.00 -1.84 -8.74
N THR A 301 14.55 -2.56 -9.69
CA THR A 301 13.84 -3.57 -10.52
C THR A 301 14.36 -4.99 -10.32
N ASP A 302 15.32 -5.19 -9.42
CA ASP A 302 16.02 -6.47 -9.25
C ASP A 302 15.20 -7.53 -8.48
N PHE A 303 13.96 -7.19 -8.10
CA PHE A 303 13.06 -8.11 -7.43
C PHE A 303 12.36 -9.03 -8.44
N PRO A 304 12.27 -10.34 -8.20
CA PRO A 304 11.63 -11.26 -9.14
C PRO A 304 10.20 -10.87 -9.53
N VAL A 305 9.43 -10.24 -8.62
CA VAL A 305 8.08 -9.74 -8.94
C VAL A 305 8.12 -8.59 -9.95
N LEU A 306 9.10 -7.68 -9.86
CA LEU A 306 9.27 -6.57 -10.81
C LEU A 306 9.73 -7.11 -12.17
N GLN A 307 10.63 -8.08 -12.19
CA GLN A 307 11.06 -8.76 -13.42
C GLN A 307 9.89 -9.48 -14.10
N ALA A 308 9.00 -10.10 -13.30
CA ALA A 308 7.78 -10.69 -13.84
C ALA A 308 6.82 -9.64 -14.41
N ILE A 309 6.64 -8.49 -13.75
CA ILE A 309 5.85 -7.37 -14.29
C ILE A 309 6.45 -6.89 -15.62
N ASP A 310 7.77 -6.70 -15.69
CA ASP A 310 8.45 -6.33 -16.93
C ASP A 310 8.17 -7.34 -18.06
N GLN A 311 8.30 -8.63 -17.76
CA GLN A 311 8.13 -9.70 -18.74
C GLN A 311 6.69 -9.86 -19.22
N TYR A 312 5.71 -9.87 -18.30
CA TYR A 312 4.32 -10.23 -18.63
C TYR A 312 3.40 -9.03 -18.88
N VAL A 313 3.82 -7.82 -18.47
CA VAL A 313 2.98 -6.62 -18.55
C VAL A 313 3.64 -5.51 -19.37
N ILE A 314 4.87 -5.09 -19.01
CA ILE A 314 5.50 -3.92 -19.64
C ILE A 314 5.94 -4.24 -21.08
N LYS A 315 6.76 -5.26 -21.28
CA LYS A 315 7.26 -5.67 -22.61
C LYS A 315 6.16 -6.00 -23.61
N PRO A 316 5.03 -6.65 -23.21
CA PRO A 316 3.89 -6.83 -24.10
C PRO A 316 3.05 -5.56 -24.38
N GLY A 317 3.42 -4.40 -23.82
CA GLY A 317 2.72 -3.14 -24.02
C GLY A 317 1.44 -2.94 -23.23
N ASN A 318 1.28 -3.66 -22.10
CA ASN A 318 0.11 -3.55 -21.22
C ASN A 318 0.41 -2.76 -19.92
N GLY A 319 1.58 -2.11 -19.82
CA GLY A 319 1.97 -1.31 -18.67
C GLY A 319 1.09 -0.06 -18.51
N ASN A 320 0.85 0.33 -17.27
CA ASN A 320 -0.03 1.47 -16.92
C ASN A 320 0.74 2.79 -16.70
N LEU A 321 2.06 2.81 -16.83
CA LEU A 321 2.85 4.03 -16.73
C LEU A 321 2.89 4.79 -18.06
N LYS A 322 2.55 6.10 -18.03
CA LYS A 322 2.78 7.00 -19.17
C LYS A 322 4.27 7.28 -19.40
N ASP A 323 5.06 7.35 -18.31
CA ASP A 323 6.50 7.54 -18.32
C ASP A 323 7.20 6.26 -17.87
N PRO A 324 7.81 5.51 -18.82
CA PRO A 324 8.50 4.25 -18.51
C PRO A 324 9.67 4.40 -17.52
N ALA A 325 10.27 5.60 -17.40
CA ALA A 325 11.36 5.85 -16.47
C ALA A 325 10.95 5.75 -14.99
N ARG A 326 9.66 5.71 -14.71
CA ARG A 326 9.12 5.52 -13.36
C ARG A 326 9.02 4.05 -12.93
N PHE A 327 9.24 3.10 -13.83
CA PHE A 327 9.27 1.69 -13.48
C PHE A 327 10.38 1.40 -12.47
N GLY A 328 10.02 0.84 -11.32
CA GLY A 328 10.96 0.55 -10.25
C GLY A 328 11.32 1.76 -9.34
N THR A 329 10.73 2.95 -9.53
CA THR A 329 10.84 4.04 -8.55
C THR A 329 10.10 3.68 -7.26
N VAL A 330 10.40 4.38 -6.17
CA VAL A 330 9.80 4.10 -4.87
C VAL A 330 8.27 4.12 -4.92
N TYR A 331 7.65 5.13 -5.56
CA TYR A 331 6.18 5.20 -5.63
C TYR A 331 5.58 4.10 -6.50
N TYR A 332 6.24 3.71 -7.59
CA TYR A 332 5.79 2.57 -8.39
C TYR A 332 5.85 1.27 -7.57
N ASN A 333 6.97 1.03 -6.91
CA ASN A 333 7.16 -0.15 -6.07
C ASN A 333 6.17 -0.20 -4.91
N LEU A 334 5.79 0.96 -4.32
CA LEU A 334 4.73 1.03 -3.32
C LEU A 334 3.38 0.58 -3.88
N GLY A 335 3.07 0.95 -5.12
CA GLY A 335 1.88 0.46 -5.81
C GLY A 335 1.88 -1.06 -5.99
N VAL A 336 3.02 -1.64 -6.37
CA VAL A 336 3.20 -3.10 -6.46
C VAL A 336 3.02 -3.75 -5.08
N VAL A 337 3.63 -3.18 -4.04
CA VAL A 337 3.47 -3.67 -2.66
C VAL A 337 2.00 -3.65 -2.23
N ASN A 338 1.29 -2.54 -2.49
CA ASN A 338 -0.14 -2.45 -2.20
C ASN A 338 -0.95 -3.53 -2.94
N GLY A 339 -0.60 -3.78 -4.20
CA GLY A 339 -1.19 -4.87 -5.00
C GLY A 339 -0.96 -6.24 -4.36
N ILE A 340 0.26 -6.52 -3.92
CA ILE A 340 0.61 -7.77 -3.23
C ILE A 340 -0.26 -7.94 -1.98
N LEU A 341 -0.36 -6.93 -1.13
CA LEU A 341 -1.12 -7.00 0.13
C LEU A 341 -2.61 -7.24 -0.13
N ASN A 342 -3.21 -6.52 -1.08
CA ASN A 342 -4.62 -6.72 -1.46
C ASN A 342 -4.86 -8.13 -2.03
N VAL A 343 -4.01 -8.60 -2.95
CA VAL A 343 -4.16 -9.93 -3.57
C VAL A 343 -3.94 -11.06 -2.55
N GLU A 344 -3.00 -10.91 -1.63
CA GLU A 344 -2.79 -11.93 -0.59
C GLU A 344 -3.94 -11.97 0.41
N ALA A 345 -4.56 -10.84 0.76
CA ALA A 345 -5.78 -10.82 1.54
C ALA A 345 -6.93 -11.57 0.82
N LEU A 346 -7.07 -11.41 -0.51
CA LEU A 346 -8.01 -12.19 -1.30
C LEU A 346 -7.70 -13.70 -1.23
N ARG A 347 -6.43 -14.10 -1.37
CA ARG A 347 -6.03 -15.52 -1.30
C ARG A 347 -6.37 -16.14 0.05
N VAL A 348 -6.10 -15.41 1.14
CA VAL A 348 -6.45 -15.83 2.51
C VAL A 348 -7.96 -15.97 2.65
N ALA A 349 -8.73 -15.00 2.17
CA ALA A 349 -10.20 -15.07 2.21
C ALA A 349 -10.76 -16.21 1.34
N GLN A 350 -10.24 -16.41 0.13
CA GLN A 350 -10.67 -17.51 -0.75
C GLN A 350 -10.37 -18.90 -0.17
N ALA A 351 -9.29 -19.04 0.58
CA ALA A 351 -9.00 -20.30 1.29
C ALA A 351 -10.13 -20.69 2.28
N ARG A 352 -10.83 -19.69 2.86
CA ARG A 352 -11.98 -19.92 3.75
C ARG A 352 -13.32 -19.96 3.02
N TYR A 353 -13.54 -19.05 2.08
CA TYR A 353 -14.86 -18.80 1.48
C TYR A 353 -15.02 -19.40 0.07
N GLY A 354 -13.97 -20.01 -0.48
CA GLY A 354 -13.92 -20.62 -1.81
C GLY A 354 -13.41 -19.66 -2.90
N ASN A 355 -13.00 -20.23 -4.02
CA ASN A 355 -12.44 -19.53 -5.18
C ASN A 355 -13.56 -18.88 -6.02
N LYS A 356 -14.03 -17.75 -5.55
CA LYS A 356 -15.14 -16.96 -6.13
C LYS A 356 -14.93 -15.48 -5.81
N PRO A 357 -15.66 -14.56 -6.47
CA PRO A 357 -15.74 -13.16 -6.04
C PRO A 357 -16.17 -13.06 -4.57
N LEU A 358 -15.51 -12.19 -3.83
CA LEU A 358 -15.67 -12.04 -2.39
C LEU A 358 -16.43 -10.75 -2.07
N THR A 359 -17.25 -10.77 -1.03
CA THR A 359 -17.78 -9.52 -0.47
C THR A 359 -16.71 -8.77 0.31
N GLY A 360 -16.85 -7.45 0.47
CA GLY A 360 -15.92 -6.67 1.26
C GLY A 360 -15.77 -7.16 2.71
N GLU A 361 -16.82 -7.75 3.30
CA GLU A 361 -16.77 -8.38 4.62
C GLU A 361 -15.85 -9.62 4.64
N GLN A 362 -15.88 -10.43 3.58
CA GLN A 362 -14.98 -11.58 3.42
C GLN A 362 -13.53 -11.11 3.16
N VAL A 363 -13.35 -10.04 2.38
CA VAL A 363 -12.04 -9.43 2.14
C VAL A 363 -11.47 -8.83 3.42
N ARG A 364 -12.30 -8.14 4.25
CA ARG A 364 -11.92 -7.70 5.60
C ARG A 364 -11.34 -8.84 6.42
N TRP A 365 -12.04 -9.97 6.46
CA TRP A 365 -11.55 -11.16 7.17
C TRP A 365 -10.19 -11.61 6.63
N GLY A 366 -10.00 -11.59 5.31
CA GLY A 366 -8.74 -11.92 4.67
C GLY A 366 -7.59 -11.00 5.09
N PHE A 367 -7.83 -9.69 5.20
CA PHE A 367 -6.84 -8.76 5.74
C PHE A 367 -6.50 -9.08 7.20
N GLU A 368 -7.49 -9.25 8.07
CA GLU A 368 -7.26 -9.52 9.50
C GLU A 368 -6.55 -10.86 9.79
N HIS A 369 -6.48 -11.76 8.80
CA HIS A 369 -5.78 -13.04 8.87
C HIS A 369 -4.53 -13.10 7.97
N LEU A 370 -4.13 -11.96 7.41
CA LEU A 370 -2.95 -11.87 6.56
C LEU A 370 -1.68 -12.06 7.39
N ASN A 371 -0.85 -13.04 6.98
CA ASN A 371 0.46 -13.30 7.54
C ASN A 371 1.47 -13.51 6.40
N LEU A 372 2.31 -12.51 6.16
CA LEU A 372 3.37 -12.55 5.16
C LEU A 372 4.71 -12.72 5.87
N ASP A 373 5.18 -13.94 5.97
CA ASP A 373 6.52 -14.25 6.43
C ASP A 373 7.54 -14.27 5.29
N ASP A 374 8.81 -14.42 5.62
CA ASP A 374 9.90 -14.47 4.64
C ASP A 374 9.71 -15.60 3.61
N ALA A 375 9.15 -16.74 4.02
CA ALA A 375 8.92 -17.87 3.12
C ALA A 375 7.87 -17.51 2.06
N ARG A 376 6.77 -16.88 2.50
CA ARG A 376 5.72 -16.43 1.59
C ARG A 376 6.22 -15.33 0.66
N LEU A 377 6.97 -14.35 1.19
CA LEU A 377 7.55 -13.26 0.40
C LEU A 377 8.52 -13.77 -0.69
N LYS A 378 9.32 -14.82 -0.39
CA LYS A 378 10.17 -15.49 -1.39
C LYS A 378 9.35 -16.15 -2.49
N GLN A 379 8.24 -16.83 -2.15
CA GLN A 379 7.34 -17.45 -3.14
C GLN A 379 6.71 -16.40 -4.07
N LEU A 380 6.38 -15.22 -3.53
CA LEU A 380 5.82 -14.10 -4.30
C LEU A 380 6.86 -13.35 -5.14
N GLY A 381 8.16 -13.64 -4.96
CA GLY A 381 9.24 -12.87 -5.56
C GLY A 381 9.38 -11.45 -4.99
N ALA A 382 8.86 -11.22 -3.79
CA ALA A 382 8.77 -9.92 -3.14
C ALA A 382 9.66 -9.82 -1.88
N TYR A 383 10.50 -10.82 -1.62
CA TYR A 383 11.46 -10.80 -0.52
C TYR A 383 12.43 -9.62 -0.66
N GLY A 384 12.56 -8.82 0.39
CA GLY A 384 13.37 -7.61 0.37
C GLY A 384 12.65 -6.37 -0.18
N LEU A 385 11.57 -6.54 -0.97
CA LEU A 385 10.68 -5.47 -1.41
C LEU A 385 9.59 -5.18 -0.39
N VAL A 386 8.96 -6.21 0.15
CA VAL A 386 7.92 -6.12 1.19
C VAL A 386 8.53 -6.54 2.52
N GLN A 387 8.27 -5.80 3.59
CA GLN A 387 8.62 -6.26 4.95
C GLN A 387 7.65 -7.36 5.40
N PRO A 388 8.13 -8.36 6.17
CA PRO A 388 7.22 -9.30 6.82
C PRO A 388 6.21 -8.57 7.68
N LEU A 389 4.93 -8.96 7.60
CA LEU A 389 3.87 -8.36 8.39
C LEU A 389 2.80 -9.40 8.75
N LYS A 390 2.14 -9.16 9.88
CA LYS A 390 1.02 -9.97 10.33
C LYS A 390 -0.08 -9.05 10.84
N LEU A 391 -1.25 -9.15 10.24
CA LEU A 391 -2.43 -8.41 10.68
C LEU A 391 -3.29 -9.25 11.62
N SER A 392 -4.14 -8.58 12.37
CA SER A 392 -5.15 -9.19 13.22
C SER A 392 -6.30 -8.19 13.44
N CYS A 393 -7.42 -8.65 13.98
CA CYS A 393 -8.52 -7.76 14.39
C CYS A 393 -8.05 -6.60 15.29
N SER A 394 -7.07 -6.82 16.15
CA SER A 394 -6.56 -5.77 17.06
C SER A 394 -5.39 -4.95 16.49
N ASP A 395 -4.86 -5.33 15.33
CA ASP A 395 -3.70 -4.65 14.72
C ASP A 395 -3.80 -4.67 13.18
N HIS A 396 -4.32 -3.60 12.62
CA HIS A 396 -4.45 -3.40 11.17
C HIS A 396 -3.20 -2.79 10.52
N GLU A 397 -2.14 -2.46 11.29
CA GLU A 397 -0.84 -2.00 10.76
C GLU A 397 0.07 -3.17 10.37
N GLY A 398 0.24 -4.11 11.30
CA GLY A 398 1.00 -5.35 11.10
C GLY A 398 2.52 -5.20 11.00
N GLY A 399 3.06 -3.98 10.88
CA GLY A 399 4.46 -3.67 10.66
C GLY A 399 5.04 -2.70 11.70
N GLY A 400 5.28 -1.45 11.31
CA GLY A 400 5.77 -0.38 12.17
C GLY A 400 7.29 -0.24 12.21
N ALA A 401 8.02 -0.88 11.28
CA ALA A 401 9.45 -0.73 11.10
C ALA A 401 9.77 0.02 9.81
N VAL A 402 10.87 0.79 9.85
CA VAL A 402 11.39 1.50 8.68
C VAL A 402 12.90 1.29 8.53
N ARG A 403 13.42 1.48 7.33
CA ARG A 403 14.85 1.71 7.08
C ARG A 403 15.06 3.18 6.76
N PHE A 404 16.28 3.65 7.01
CA PHE A 404 16.70 4.96 6.57
C PHE A 404 17.53 4.82 5.31
N GLN A 405 17.32 5.75 4.39
CA GLN A 405 18.05 5.84 3.14
C GLN A 405 18.50 7.29 2.94
N GLN A 406 19.61 7.48 2.21
CA GLN A 406 20.18 8.77 1.93
C GLN A 406 20.34 8.96 0.41
N TRP A 407 19.99 10.14 -0.07
CA TRP A 407 20.16 10.50 -1.47
C TRP A 407 21.62 10.90 -1.75
N ASP A 408 22.30 10.20 -2.66
CA ASP A 408 23.70 10.47 -2.99
C ASP A 408 23.89 11.53 -4.10
N GLY A 409 22.78 12.03 -4.67
CA GLY A 409 22.71 12.92 -5.82
C GLY A 409 22.16 12.24 -7.08
N GLN A 410 22.08 10.91 -7.11
CA GLN A 410 21.60 10.12 -8.24
C GLN A 410 20.59 9.04 -7.84
N GLN A 411 20.82 8.40 -6.69
CA GLN A 411 20.02 7.27 -6.21
C GLN A 411 19.94 7.24 -4.69
N TRP A 412 18.95 6.54 -4.18
CA TRP A 412 18.81 6.24 -2.77
C TRP A 412 19.77 5.12 -2.36
N LYS A 413 20.44 5.30 -1.22
CA LYS A 413 21.27 4.27 -0.57
C LYS A 413 20.71 4.00 0.82
N VAL A 414 20.40 2.75 1.11
CA VAL A 414 19.99 2.34 2.45
C VAL A 414 21.19 2.49 3.40
N ILE A 415 20.99 3.22 4.50
CA ILE A 415 22.04 3.57 5.49
C ILE A 415 21.78 3.00 6.87
N SER A 416 20.69 2.25 7.07
CA SER A 416 20.37 1.59 8.35
C SER A 416 19.84 0.19 8.17
N GLY A 417 19.86 -0.60 9.24
CA GLY A 417 18.95 -1.74 9.41
C GLY A 417 17.51 -1.29 9.65
N TRP A 418 16.63 -2.23 10.01
CA TRP A 418 15.27 -1.94 10.44
C TRP A 418 15.28 -1.20 11.78
N VAL A 419 14.62 -0.06 11.84
CA VAL A 419 14.39 0.74 13.06
C VAL A 419 12.92 0.61 13.43
N GLN A 420 12.66 0.09 14.62
CA GLN A 420 11.31 -0.17 15.11
C GLN A 420 10.72 1.08 15.75
N ALA A 421 9.42 1.23 15.64
CA ALA A 421 8.64 2.16 16.44
C ALA A 421 8.55 1.68 17.91
N ASP A 422 8.40 2.59 18.85
CA ASP A 422 8.11 2.29 20.26
C ASP A 422 6.62 1.91 20.42
N ARG A 423 6.27 0.71 20.00
CA ARG A 423 4.88 0.23 20.06
C ARG A 423 4.30 0.20 21.47
N THR A 424 5.15 0.04 22.50
CA THR A 424 4.73 0.09 23.90
C THR A 424 4.20 1.46 24.29
N LEU A 425 4.85 2.53 23.79
CA LEU A 425 4.37 3.90 23.97
C LEU A 425 3.13 4.18 23.11
N LEU A 426 3.13 3.70 21.87
CA LEU A 426 2.12 4.08 20.89
C LEU A 426 0.77 3.42 21.14
N ARG A 427 0.76 2.13 21.51
CA ARG A 427 -0.48 1.35 21.66
C ARG A 427 -1.49 1.98 22.61
N PRO A 428 -1.14 2.44 23.83
CA PRO A 428 -2.09 3.13 24.70
C PRO A 428 -2.64 4.44 24.11
N ILE A 429 -1.84 5.18 23.32
CA ILE A 429 -2.27 6.42 22.68
C ILE A 429 -3.30 6.11 21.59
N ILE A 430 -3.03 5.08 20.78
CA ILE A 430 -3.91 4.59 19.70
C ILE A 430 -5.24 4.13 20.30
N GLU A 431 -5.23 3.27 21.31
CA GLU A 431 -6.44 2.75 21.97
C GLU A 431 -7.27 3.85 22.63
N LYS A 432 -6.61 4.81 23.28
CA LYS A 432 -7.29 5.97 23.87
C LYS A 432 -8.03 6.78 22.81
N SER A 433 -7.40 7.04 21.66
CA SER A 433 -7.99 7.77 20.54
C SER A 433 -9.13 6.97 19.91
N ALA A 434 -8.93 5.68 19.62
CA ALA A 434 -9.94 4.80 19.07
C ALA A 434 -11.19 4.72 19.97
N ASN A 435 -10.99 4.55 21.29
CA ASN A 435 -12.08 4.52 22.26
C ASN A 435 -12.80 5.87 22.40
N ALA A 436 -12.10 7.01 22.23
CA ALA A 436 -12.73 8.32 22.21
C ALA A 436 -13.65 8.46 20.99
N TYR A 437 -13.17 8.05 19.81
CA TYR A 437 -13.96 8.01 18.59
C TYR A 437 -15.17 7.07 18.72
N ALA A 438 -14.98 5.87 19.28
CA ALA A 438 -16.07 4.91 19.49
C ALA A 438 -17.19 5.52 20.35
N ARG A 439 -16.84 6.22 21.45
CA ARG A 439 -17.83 6.92 22.31
C ARG A 439 -18.55 8.05 21.56
N GLU A 440 -17.81 8.86 20.81
CA GLU A 440 -18.39 9.96 20.01
C GLU A 440 -19.40 9.45 18.98
N LYS A 441 -19.11 8.34 18.33
CA LYS A 441 -19.93 7.75 17.28
C LYS A 441 -20.94 6.71 17.76
N GLY A 442 -20.97 6.39 19.05
CA GLY A 442 -21.85 5.33 19.58
C GLY A 442 -21.49 3.92 19.08
N ILE A 443 -20.21 3.69 18.76
CA ILE A 443 -19.70 2.39 18.28
C ILE A 443 -19.41 1.51 19.50
N THR A 444 -19.91 0.27 19.48
CA THR A 444 -19.49 -0.78 20.41
C THR A 444 -18.28 -1.49 19.79
N PRO A 445 -17.08 -1.43 20.40
CA PRO A 445 -15.92 -2.14 19.88
C PRO A 445 -16.15 -3.65 19.77
N ARG A 446 -15.63 -4.27 18.71
CA ARG A 446 -15.71 -5.73 18.53
C ARG A 446 -14.83 -6.44 19.57
N ASP A 447 -15.23 -7.64 19.94
CA ASP A 447 -14.44 -8.54 20.75
C ASP A 447 -13.48 -9.36 19.85
N CYS A 448 -12.25 -8.86 19.67
CA CYS A 448 -11.24 -9.50 18.84
C CYS A 448 -10.81 -10.89 19.32
N SER A 449 -11.14 -11.29 20.56
CA SER A 449 -10.84 -12.64 21.05
C SER A 449 -11.75 -13.71 20.42
N LYS A 450 -12.83 -13.31 19.77
CA LYS A 450 -13.81 -14.19 19.09
C LYS A 450 -13.58 -14.31 17.60
N ASP A 451 -12.66 -13.54 17.02
CA ASP A 451 -12.33 -13.52 15.59
C ASP A 451 -11.18 -14.51 15.25
N LEU A 452 -11.19 -15.70 15.82
CA LEU A 452 -10.20 -16.77 15.58
C LEU A 452 -10.55 -17.64 14.37
#